data_2deb1f41d6380d2ebd5aedc5bdd2272a
#
_entry.id   2deb1f41d6380d2ebd5aedc5bdd2272a
#
_cell.length_a   1.000
_cell.length_b   1.000
_cell.length_c   1.000
_cell.angle_alpha   90.00
_cell.angle_beta   90.00
_cell.angle_gamma   90.00
#
_symmetry.space_group_name_H-M   'P 1'
#
loop_
_entity.id
_entity.type
_entity.pdbx_description
1 polymer ?
#
loop_
_entity_poly.entity_id
_entity_poly.type
_entity_poly.pdbx_seq_one_letter_code
_entity_poly.pdbx_strand_id
1 'polypeptide(L)'
;MTDNTTTMSVNGREVRTLRDILPERPGLKVLFVAKTPAPVSVAAGHYFHGKQGKAFWKRLIESGSFSPTTEFEDDSLLAHRFGIADIVKVPRAYGSEPSRDEYVAGMDRILQVIRAHRPSVIVFIYKGVLDKLLLHRFDILQKSSYGFNPDLETHFGSRVFAFPLPGTPCTTAHAVAAMKDFADAVGRLYG
;
A
#
# COMPACT_ATOMS: atom_id res chain seq x y z
N MET A 1 -15.07 -15.84 -6.29
CA MET A 1 -13.61 -15.73 -6.12
C MET A 1 -13.07 -14.84 -7.23
N THR A 2 -12.51 -13.70 -6.88
CA THR A 2 -11.98 -12.74 -7.87
C THR A 2 -10.50 -13.08 -8.08
N ASP A 3 -10.07 -13.31 -9.32
CA ASP A 3 -8.65 -13.46 -9.67
C ASP A 3 -8.11 -12.06 -10.02
N ASN A 4 -7.28 -11.48 -9.14
CA ASN A 4 -6.68 -10.18 -9.33
C ASN A 4 -5.39 -10.22 -10.17
N THR A 5 -5.11 -11.32 -10.91
CA THR A 5 -3.95 -11.38 -11.78
C THR A 5 -4.16 -10.66 -13.11
N THR A 6 -3.06 -10.23 -13.69
CA THR A 6 -2.98 -9.68 -15.05
C THR A 6 -1.61 -10.00 -15.64
N THR A 7 -1.46 -9.82 -16.93
CA THR A 7 -0.18 -9.97 -17.65
C THR A 7 0.29 -8.60 -18.14
N MET A 8 1.58 -8.32 -18.02
CA MET A 8 2.21 -7.12 -18.54
C MET A 8 3.47 -7.45 -19.31
N SER A 9 3.83 -6.63 -20.30
CA SER A 9 5.11 -6.78 -21.00
C SER A 9 6.21 -6.03 -20.26
N VAL A 10 7.30 -6.72 -19.95
CA VAL A 10 8.51 -6.15 -19.33
C VAL A 10 9.72 -6.57 -20.17
N ASN A 11 10.38 -5.63 -20.81
CA ASN A 11 11.53 -5.89 -21.68
C ASN A 11 11.24 -6.96 -22.73
N GLY A 12 10.05 -6.93 -23.36
CA GLY A 12 9.62 -7.89 -24.38
C GLY A 12 9.23 -9.27 -23.85
N ARG A 13 9.14 -9.46 -22.55
CA ARG A 13 8.67 -10.71 -21.92
C ARG A 13 7.35 -10.48 -21.22
N GLU A 14 6.44 -11.45 -21.33
CA GLU A 14 5.21 -11.43 -20.57
C GLU A 14 5.47 -11.85 -19.12
N VAL A 15 5.00 -11.02 -18.18
CA VAL A 15 5.12 -11.24 -16.74
C VAL A 15 3.72 -11.22 -16.13
N ARG A 16 3.33 -12.34 -15.50
CA ARG A 16 2.10 -12.41 -14.72
C ARG A 16 2.31 -11.66 -13.40
N THR A 17 1.36 -10.81 -13.04
CA THR A 17 1.41 -9.97 -11.84
C THR A 17 0.01 -9.75 -11.25
N LEU A 18 -0.12 -8.98 -10.18
CA LEU A 18 -1.40 -8.51 -9.66
C LEU A 18 -1.77 -7.16 -10.29
N ARG A 19 -3.02 -7.01 -10.71
CA ARG A 19 -3.57 -5.69 -11.08
C ARG A 19 -3.78 -4.85 -9.82
N ASP A 20 -3.77 -3.54 -9.96
CA ASP A 20 -4.17 -2.66 -8.86
C ASP A 20 -5.68 -2.80 -8.62
N ILE A 21 -6.08 -2.81 -7.35
CA ILE A 21 -7.51 -2.82 -6.98
C ILE A 21 -7.90 -1.37 -6.71
N LEU A 22 -8.52 -0.75 -7.70
CA LEU A 22 -8.90 0.66 -7.69
C LEU A 22 -10.33 0.81 -8.22
N PRO A 23 -11.14 1.74 -7.69
CA PRO A 23 -12.48 1.98 -8.20
C PRO A 23 -12.41 2.72 -9.55
N GLU A 24 -13.46 2.60 -10.35
CA GLU A 24 -13.55 3.33 -11.64
C GLU A 24 -13.65 4.85 -11.45
N ARG A 25 -14.18 5.30 -10.32
CA ARG A 25 -14.41 6.73 -10.01
C ARG A 25 -13.52 7.21 -8.87
N PRO A 26 -13.14 8.49 -8.83
CA PRO A 26 -12.40 9.08 -7.71
C PRO A 26 -13.15 8.95 -6.38
N GLY A 27 -12.42 9.13 -5.27
CA GLY A 27 -13.00 9.18 -3.92
C GLY A 27 -12.68 7.97 -3.08
N LEU A 28 -11.47 7.43 -3.20
CA LEU A 28 -10.94 6.48 -2.23
C LEU A 28 -10.87 7.11 -0.83
N LYS A 29 -11.24 6.34 0.19
CA LYS A 29 -10.95 6.69 1.57
C LYS A 29 -9.48 6.41 1.90
N VAL A 30 -9.01 5.22 1.53
CA VAL A 30 -7.64 4.77 1.78
C VAL A 30 -7.05 4.16 0.50
N LEU A 31 -5.82 4.55 0.18
CA LEU A 31 -4.98 3.90 -0.81
C LEU A 31 -3.80 3.23 -0.11
N PHE A 32 -3.73 1.92 -0.16
CA PHE A 32 -2.54 1.17 0.26
C PHE A 32 -1.52 1.13 -0.87
N VAL A 33 -0.29 1.54 -0.57
CA VAL A 33 0.84 1.53 -1.50
C VAL A 33 1.82 0.45 -1.03
N ALA A 34 1.92 -0.62 -1.81
CA ALA A 34 2.83 -1.72 -1.57
C ALA A 34 4.12 -1.60 -2.41
N LYS A 35 5.08 -2.49 -2.22
CA LYS A 35 6.37 -2.46 -2.91
C LYS A 35 6.32 -3.20 -4.23
N THR A 36 6.16 -4.51 -4.15
CA THR A 36 6.09 -5.44 -5.28
C THR A 36 5.18 -6.61 -4.92
N PRO A 37 4.50 -7.24 -5.89
CA PRO A 37 3.79 -8.49 -5.64
C PRO A 37 4.78 -9.60 -5.23
N ALA A 38 4.43 -10.39 -4.23
CA ALA A 38 5.16 -11.61 -3.94
C ALA A 38 4.72 -12.73 -4.91
N PRO A 39 5.62 -13.64 -5.36
CA PRO A 39 5.24 -14.74 -6.25
C PRO A 39 4.07 -15.59 -5.71
N VAL A 40 4.04 -15.84 -4.40
CA VAL A 40 2.94 -16.57 -3.74
C VAL A 40 1.61 -15.82 -3.84
N SER A 41 1.62 -14.51 -3.79
CA SER A 41 0.43 -13.67 -3.95
C SER A 41 -0.07 -13.68 -5.40
N VAL A 42 0.85 -13.63 -6.37
CA VAL A 42 0.51 -13.75 -7.79
C VAL A 42 -0.05 -15.14 -8.11
N ALA A 43 0.54 -16.21 -7.55
CA ALA A 43 0.05 -17.57 -7.72
C ALA A 43 -1.37 -17.76 -7.18
N ALA A 44 -1.68 -17.10 -6.05
CA ALA A 44 -3.01 -17.14 -5.43
C ALA A 44 -4.02 -16.19 -6.09
N GLY A 45 -3.57 -15.18 -6.84
CA GLY A 45 -4.44 -14.14 -7.40
C GLY A 45 -4.88 -13.08 -6.38
N HIS A 46 -4.23 -13.02 -5.21
CA HIS A 46 -4.65 -12.16 -4.09
C HIS A 46 -3.48 -11.44 -3.43
N TYR A 47 -3.70 -10.17 -3.07
CA TYR A 47 -2.70 -9.36 -2.38
C TYR A 47 -2.37 -9.91 -0.99
N PHE A 48 -1.09 -9.90 -0.65
CA PHE A 48 -0.61 -10.28 0.68
C PHE A 48 -1.03 -11.69 1.16
N HIS A 49 -1.15 -12.63 0.24
CA HIS A 49 -1.51 -14.03 0.54
C HIS A 49 -0.42 -14.78 1.32
N GLY A 50 0.85 -14.39 1.22
CA GLY A 50 1.97 -15.02 1.94
C GLY A 50 2.00 -14.72 3.44
N LYS A 51 2.85 -15.44 4.19
CA LYS A 51 2.99 -15.34 5.65
C LYS A 51 3.16 -13.90 6.16
N GLN A 52 4.00 -13.09 5.51
CA GLN A 52 4.20 -11.68 5.89
C GLN A 52 2.99 -10.81 5.52
N GLY A 53 2.35 -11.12 4.39
CA GLY A 53 1.14 -10.43 3.98
C GLY A 53 -0.02 -10.65 4.94
N LYS A 54 -0.19 -11.86 5.45
CA LYS A 54 -1.19 -12.16 6.49
C LYS A 54 -0.98 -11.34 7.77
N ALA A 55 0.27 -11.00 8.10
CA ALA A 55 0.55 -10.13 9.24
C ALA A 55 0.10 -8.67 9.01
N PHE A 56 0.12 -8.18 7.75
CA PHE A 56 -0.48 -6.90 7.40
C PHE A 56 -1.99 -6.90 7.60
N TRP A 57 -2.71 -7.88 7.00
CA TRP A 57 -4.15 -7.99 7.14
C TRP A 57 -4.56 -8.15 8.62
N LYS A 58 -3.89 -9.05 9.34
CA LYS A 58 -4.16 -9.25 10.77
C LYS A 58 -4.09 -7.95 11.56
N ARG A 59 -3.02 -7.15 11.39
CA ARG A 59 -2.86 -5.87 12.10
C ARG A 59 -3.94 -4.86 11.71
N LEU A 60 -4.31 -4.81 10.44
CA LEU A 60 -5.34 -3.91 9.94
C LEU A 60 -6.73 -4.27 10.53
N ILE A 61 -7.05 -5.56 10.61
CA ILE A 61 -8.30 -6.07 11.20
C ILE A 61 -8.32 -5.85 12.72
N GLU A 62 -7.24 -6.22 13.41
CA GLU A 62 -7.13 -6.07 14.88
C GLU A 62 -7.23 -4.60 15.34
N SER A 63 -6.85 -3.64 14.51
CA SER A 63 -7.01 -2.22 14.81
C SER A 63 -8.46 -1.72 14.67
N GLY A 64 -9.38 -2.52 14.11
CA GLY A 64 -10.74 -2.12 13.81
C GLY A 64 -10.89 -1.23 12.56
N SER A 65 -9.80 -1.01 11.81
CA SER A 65 -9.83 -0.13 10.62
C SER A 65 -10.45 -0.81 9.41
N PHE A 66 -10.50 -2.13 9.40
CA PHE A 66 -10.96 -2.93 8.28
C PHE A 66 -11.62 -4.22 8.77
N SER A 67 -12.76 -4.57 8.16
CA SER A 67 -13.48 -5.81 8.46
C SER A 67 -13.82 -6.50 7.13
N PRO A 68 -13.04 -7.50 6.71
CA PRO A 68 -13.30 -8.21 5.46
C PRO A 68 -14.61 -8.99 5.55
N THR A 69 -15.37 -9.00 4.44
CA THR A 69 -16.64 -9.70 4.30
C THR A 69 -16.57 -10.89 3.33
N THR A 70 -15.37 -11.15 2.80
CA THR A 70 -15.06 -12.18 1.82
C THR A 70 -13.94 -13.09 2.33
N GLU A 71 -13.75 -14.25 1.70
CA GLU A 71 -12.71 -15.22 2.06
C GLU A 71 -11.29 -14.61 1.94
N PHE A 72 -11.07 -13.79 0.90
CA PHE A 72 -9.81 -13.07 0.73
C PHE A 72 -10.01 -11.59 1.09
N GLU A 73 -9.12 -11.06 1.89
CA GLU A 73 -9.23 -9.72 2.44
C GLU A 73 -9.26 -8.64 1.34
N ASP A 74 -8.48 -8.81 0.28
CA ASP A 74 -8.38 -7.84 -0.82
C ASP A 74 -9.67 -7.74 -1.67
N ASP A 75 -10.49 -8.78 -1.73
CA ASP A 75 -11.80 -8.75 -2.39
C ASP A 75 -12.80 -7.80 -1.70
N SER A 76 -12.59 -7.51 -0.41
CA SER A 76 -13.44 -6.61 0.37
C SER A 76 -13.02 -5.13 0.28
N LEU A 77 -11.86 -4.81 -0.29
CA LEU A 77 -11.30 -3.44 -0.25
C LEU A 77 -12.23 -2.40 -0.85
N LEU A 78 -12.75 -2.63 -2.04
CA LEU A 78 -13.59 -1.64 -2.73
C LEU A 78 -14.91 -1.37 -2.02
N ALA A 79 -15.48 -2.36 -1.31
CA ALA A 79 -16.68 -2.17 -0.49
C ALA A 79 -16.43 -1.16 0.66
N HIS A 80 -15.19 -1.10 1.16
CA HIS A 80 -14.75 -0.11 2.14
C HIS A 80 -14.27 1.21 1.52
N ARG A 81 -14.31 1.35 0.19
CA ARG A 81 -13.69 2.46 -0.55
C ARG A 81 -12.17 2.52 -0.30
N PHE A 82 -11.55 1.37 -0.10
CA PHE A 82 -10.11 1.19 -0.02
C PHE A 82 -9.60 0.68 -1.37
N GLY A 83 -8.37 1.04 -1.70
CA GLY A 83 -7.68 0.53 -2.88
C GLY A 83 -6.28 0.08 -2.51
N ILE A 84 -5.66 -0.69 -3.40
CA ILE A 84 -4.28 -1.14 -3.25
C ILE A 84 -3.55 -1.12 -4.59
N ALA A 85 -2.30 -0.69 -4.56
CA ALA A 85 -1.42 -0.68 -5.72
C ALA A 85 0.04 -0.95 -5.31
N ASP A 86 0.75 -1.73 -6.13
CA ASP A 86 2.20 -1.92 -5.96
C ASP A 86 2.97 -0.80 -6.69
N ILE A 87 4.06 -0.28 -6.10
CA ILE A 87 4.95 0.65 -6.81
C ILE A 87 5.56 -0.02 -8.02
N VAL A 88 6.15 -1.20 -7.85
CA VAL A 88 6.75 -1.97 -8.93
C VAL A 88 5.90 -3.22 -9.18
N LYS A 89 5.45 -3.40 -10.41
CA LYS A 89 4.54 -4.49 -10.77
C LYS A 89 5.24 -5.83 -11.06
N VAL A 90 6.57 -5.83 -11.22
CA VAL A 90 7.33 -7.07 -11.42
C VAL A 90 7.40 -7.86 -10.12
N PRO A 91 6.88 -9.11 -10.08
CA PRO A 91 6.89 -9.92 -8.86
C PRO A 91 8.32 -10.20 -8.39
N ARG A 92 8.52 -10.14 -7.07
CA ARG A 92 9.83 -10.39 -6.46
C ARG A 92 9.73 -11.24 -5.21
N ALA A 93 10.67 -12.16 -5.07
CA ALA A 93 10.83 -12.93 -3.84
C ALA A 93 11.24 -12.02 -2.67
N TYR A 94 11.00 -12.49 -1.45
CA TYR A 94 11.45 -11.79 -0.25
C TYR A 94 12.97 -11.55 -0.27
N GLY A 95 13.37 -10.33 0.12
CA GLY A 95 14.77 -9.91 0.11
C GLY A 95 15.28 -9.41 -1.25
N SER A 96 14.51 -9.58 -2.33
CA SER A 96 14.86 -8.99 -3.63
C SER A 96 14.34 -7.55 -3.73
N GLU A 97 15.23 -6.62 -4.10
CA GLU A 97 14.89 -5.21 -4.28
C GLU A 97 14.73 -4.85 -5.77
N PRO A 98 13.74 -4.02 -6.12
CA PRO A 98 13.68 -3.40 -7.43
C PRO A 98 14.91 -2.52 -7.71
N SER A 99 15.28 -2.36 -8.97
CA SER A 99 16.28 -1.38 -9.38
C SER A 99 15.78 0.06 -9.09
N ARG A 100 16.72 1.01 -9.13
CA ARG A 100 16.38 2.43 -9.00
C ARG A 100 15.40 2.88 -10.08
N ASP A 101 15.63 2.47 -11.33
CA ASP A 101 14.79 2.88 -12.46
C ASP A 101 13.37 2.30 -12.38
N GLU A 102 13.23 1.04 -11.92
CA GLU A 102 11.93 0.45 -11.65
C GLU A 102 11.18 1.22 -10.55
N TYR A 103 11.88 1.62 -9.47
CA TYR A 103 11.28 2.44 -8.43
C TYR A 103 10.84 3.79 -8.96
N VAL A 104 11.70 4.49 -9.71
CA VAL A 104 11.42 5.82 -10.25
C VAL A 104 10.19 5.79 -11.17
N ALA A 105 10.13 4.86 -12.11
CA ALA A 105 8.98 4.69 -13.00
C ALA A 105 7.70 4.33 -12.22
N GLY A 106 7.82 3.44 -11.22
CA GLY A 106 6.72 3.03 -10.37
C GLY A 106 6.19 4.18 -9.49
N MET A 107 7.07 5.03 -8.99
CA MET A 107 6.69 6.22 -8.21
C MET A 107 5.88 7.21 -9.04
N ASP A 108 6.26 7.47 -10.30
CA ASP A 108 5.49 8.34 -11.19
C ASP A 108 4.09 7.78 -11.41
N ARG A 109 3.97 6.47 -11.61
CA ARG A 109 2.68 5.80 -11.76
C ARG A 109 1.83 5.93 -10.49
N ILE A 110 2.40 5.71 -9.30
CA ILE A 110 1.67 5.85 -8.04
C ILE A 110 1.21 7.29 -7.80
N LEU A 111 2.03 8.29 -8.12
CA LEU A 111 1.62 9.70 -8.03
C LEU A 111 0.46 10.01 -8.99
N GLN A 112 0.41 9.39 -10.18
CA GLN A 112 -0.73 9.50 -11.08
C GLN A 112 -1.99 8.85 -10.48
N VAL A 113 -1.88 7.67 -9.87
CA VAL A 113 -2.99 6.99 -9.16
C VAL A 113 -3.54 7.87 -8.04
N ILE A 114 -2.65 8.46 -7.21
CA ILE A 114 -3.04 9.37 -6.13
C ILE A 114 -3.83 10.57 -6.68
N ARG A 115 -3.34 11.22 -7.74
CA ARG A 115 -4.01 12.37 -8.36
C ARG A 115 -5.38 12.00 -8.96
N ALA A 116 -5.47 10.83 -9.59
CA ALA A 116 -6.69 10.35 -10.22
C ALA A 116 -7.77 9.97 -9.19
N HIS A 117 -7.41 9.28 -8.12
CA HIS A 117 -8.37 8.71 -7.16
C HIS A 117 -8.56 9.56 -5.90
N ARG A 118 -7.68 10.54 -5.63
CA ARG A 118 -7.76 11.50 -4.51
C ARG A 118 -8.08 10.82 -3.17
N PRO A 119 -7.26 9.86 -2.70
CA PRO A 119 -7.52 9.19 -1.43
C PRO A 119 -7.45 10.18 -0.27
N SER A 120 -8.31 10.00 0.74
CA SER A 120 -8.22 10.79 1.97
C SER A 120 -6.96 10.46 2.78
N VAL A 121 -6.57 9.18 2.74
CA VAL A 121 -5.35 8.69 3.40
C VAL A 121 -4.57 7.80 2.44
N ILE A 122 -3.26 8.05 2.32
CA ILE A 122 -2.31 7.18 1.63
C ILE A 122 -1.53 6.40 2.68
N VAL A 123 -1.57 5.08 2.60
CA VAL A 123 -0.85 4.18 3.50
C VAL A 123 0.30 3.52 2.77
N PHE A 124 1.52 3.91 3.07
CA PHE A 124 2.71 3.20 2.61
C PHE A 124 2.96 1.99 3.51
N ILE A 125 2.75 0.79 2.99
CA ILE A 125 2.89 -0.45 3.75
C ILE A 125 4.33 -0.69 4.20
N TYR A 126 5.28 -0.26 3.37
CA TYR A 126 6.69 -0.30 3.68
C TYR A 126 7.23 1.12 3.81
N LYS A 127 7.60 1.53 5.01
CA LYS A 127 8.18 2.86 5.30
C LYS A 127 9.36 3.20 4.38
N GLY A 128 10.24 2.23 4.11
CA GLY A 128 11.37 2.43 3.19
C GLY A 128 10.98 2.77 1.75
N VAL A 129 9.76 2.39 1.31
CA VAL A 129 9.21 2.79 0.01
C VAL A 129 8.84 4.27 0.02
N LEU A 130 8.19 4.74 1.09
CA LEU A 130 7.91 6.17 1.29
C LEU A 130 9.20 6.98 1.32
N ASP A 131 10.20 6.57 2.11
CA ASP A 131 11.49 7.26 2.21
C ASP A 131 12.19 7.38 0.85
N LYS A 132 12.16 6.33 0.02
CA LYS A 132 12.71 6.37 -1.35
C LYS A 132 11.91 7.31 -2.27
N LEU A 133 10.58 7.32 -2.16
CA LEU A 133 9.74 8.24 -2.94
C LEU A 133 10.03 9.70 -2.56
N LEU A 134 10.14 10.00 -1.27
CA LEU A 134 10.49 11.33 -0.77
C LEU A 134 11.84 11.79 -1.34
N LEU A 135 12.84 10.94 -1.29
CA LEU A 135 14.18 11.25 -1.82
C LEU A 135 14.16 11.46 -3.34
N HIS A 136 13.55 10.56 -4.09
CA HIS A 136 13.69 10.55 -5.55
C HIS A 136 12.71 11.46 -6.30
N ARG A 137 11.61 11.88 -5.67
CA ARG A 137 10.55 12.70 -6.32
C ARG A 137 10.36 14.06 -5.71
N PHE A 138 10.75 14.23 -4.45
CA PHE A 138 10.56 15.51 -3.74
C PHE A 138 11.88 16.09 -3.21
N ASP A 139 13.01 15.40 -3.41
CA ASP A 139 14.34 15.77 -2.90
C ASP A 139 14.35 15.95 -1.36
N ILE A 140 13.52 15.18 -0.67
CA ILE A 140 13.41 15.21 0.79
C ILE A 140 14.31 14.12 1.38
N LEU A 141 15.37 14.52 2.07
CA LEU A 141 16.33 13.62 2.73
C LEU A 141 15.83 13.11 4.08
N GLN A 142 14.93 13.85 4.73
CA GLN A 142 14.38 13.48 6.02
C GLN A 142 13.58 12.18 5.91
N LYS A 143 13.84 11.25 6.83
CA LYS A 143 13.11 10.00 6.92
C LYS A 143 11.72 10.20 7.51
N SER A 144 10.74 9.51 6.94
CA SER A 144 9.39 9.45 7.50
C SER A 144 9.36 8.75 8.87
N SER A 145 8.27 8.92 9.61
CA SER A 145 8.02 8.20 10.86
C SER A 145 6.92 7.16 10.68
N TYR A 146 6.91 6.09 11.49
CA TYR A 146 5.74 5.20 11.54
C TYR A 146 4.52 5.96 12.08
N GLY A 147 3.36 5.73 11.51
CA GLY A 147 2.14 6.48 11.78
C GLY A 147 1.94 7.63 10.78
N PHE A 148 1.15 8.63 11.16
CA PHE A 148 0.90 9.81 10.34
C PHE A 148 2.12 10.72 10.24
N ASN A 149 2.30 11.30 9.05
CA ASN A 149 3.36 12.25 8.72
C ASN A 149 2.72 13.56 8.20
N PRO A 150 2.27 14.47 9.07
CA PRO A 150 1.54 15.69 8.67
C PRO A 150 2.33 16.59 7.72
N ASP A 151 3.64 16.69 7.91
CA ASP A 151 4.52 17.52 7.07
C ASP A 151 4.54 17.09 5.60
N LEU A 152 4.11 15.85 5.31
CA LEU A 152 4.07 15.31 3.95
C LEU A 152 2.74 15.57 3.23
N GLU A 153 1.69 16.00 3.93
CA GLU A 153 0.34 16.16 3.36
C GLU A 153 0.32 17.14 2.17
N THR A 154 1.11 18.20 2.23
CA THR A 154 1.22 19.20 1.15
C THR A 154 1.79 18.62 -0.15
N HIS A 155 2.66 17.60 -0.06
CA HIS A 155 3.28 16.96 -1.24
C HIS A 155 2.34 16.00 -1.94
N PHE A 156 1.41 15.42 -1.21
CA PHE A 156 0.51 14.37 -1.72
C PHE A 156 -0.94 14.84 -1.89
N GLY A 157 -1.32 15.96 -1.27
CA GLY A 157 -2.71 16.41 -1.20
C GLY A 157 -3.63 15.44 -0.43
N SER A 158 -3.05 14.65 0.45
CA SER A 158 -3.69 13.58 1.22
C SER A 158 -2.92 13.34 2.51
N ARG A 159 -3.58 12.84 3.55
CA ARG A 159 -2.89 12.40 4.76
C ARG A 159 -1.98 11.21 4.45
N VAL A 160 -0.76 11.23 4.97
CA VAL A 160 0.26 10.20 4.69
C VAL A 160 0.53 9.38 5.94
N PHE A 161 0.41 8.07 5.81
CA PHE A 161 0.62 7.11 6.90
C PHE A 161 1.66 6.06 6.52
N ALA A 162 2.70 5.87 7.34
CA ALA A 162 3.64 4.77 7.20
C ALA A 162 3.25 3.63 8.14
N PHE A 163 2.90 2.49 7.55
CA PHE A 163 2.34 1.35 8.28
C PHE A 163 3.38 0.64 9.14
N PRO A 164 3.13 0.42 10.44
CA PRO A 164 4.06 -0.26 11.33
C PRO A 164 3.93 -1.78 11.19
N LEU A 165 4.49 -2.38 10.13
CA LEU A 165 4.48 -3.83 9.96
C LEU A 165 5.16 -4.57 11.13
N PRO A 166 4.70 -5.78 11.50
CA PRO A 166 5.45 -6.64 12.41
C PRO A 166 6.87 -6.93 11.92
N GLY A 167 7.85 -6.92 12.84
CA GLY A 167 9.26 -7.14 12.52
C GLY A 167 10.01 -5.92 11.99
N THR A 168 9.40 -4.75 11.94
CA THR A 168 10.07 -3.48 11.64
C THR A 168 10.63 -2.84 12.93
N PRO A 169 11.59 -1.90 12.84
CA PRO A 169 12.13 -1.19 14.00
C PRO A 169 11.14 -0.15 14.56
N CYS A 170 9.93 -0.61 14.87
CA CYS A 170 8.87 0.14 15.51
C CYS A 170 8.52 -0.55 16.82
N THR A 171 8.54 0.17 17.95
CA THR A 171 8.17 -0.44 19.23
C THR A 171 6.70 -0.84 19.23
N THR A 172 6.34 -1.88 19.98
CA THR A 172 4.95 -2.34 20.07
C THR A 172 4.01 -1.22 20.53
N ALA A 173 4.42 -0.43 21.54
CA ALA A 173 3.62 0.69 22.02
C ALA A 173 3.37 1.73 20.93
N HIS A 174 4.40 2.11 20.16
CA HIS A 174 4.25 3.04 19.05
C HIS A 174 3.36 2.46 17.95
N ALA A 175 3.54 1.18 17.60
CA ALA A 175 2.71 0.53 16.60
C ALA A 175 1.23 0.51 16.99
N VAL A 176 0.92 0.21 18.26
CA VAL A 176 -0.47 0.23 18.78
C VAL A 176 -1.05 1.64 18.73
N ALA A 177 -0.31 2.64 19.19
CA ALA A 177 -0.76 4.05 19.14
C ALA A 177 -1.02 4.49 17.69
N ALA A 178 -0.07 4.26 16.77
CA ALA A 178 -0.21 4.61 15.37
C ALA A 178 -1.43 3.93 14.71
N MET A 179 -1.67 2.65 14.99
CA MET A 179 -2.81 1.93 14.44
C MET A 179 -4.15 2.42 15.02
N LYS A 180 -4.17 2.83 16.30
CA LYS A 180 -5.34 3.49 16.90
C LYS A 180 -5.65 4.81 16.19
N ASP A 181 -4.64 5.67 16.00
CA ASP A 181 -4.80 6.93 15.27
C ASP A 181 -5.30 6.73 13.85
N PHE A 182 -4.83 5.67 13.18
CA PHE A 182 -5.30 5.29 11.86
C PHE A 182 -6.77 4.85 11.88
N ALA A 183 -7.16 4.00 12.83
CA ALA A 183 -8.55 3.55 12.98
C ALA A 183 -9.50 4.72 13.25
N ASP A 184 -9.12 5.64 14.15
CA ASP A 184 -9.89 6.84 14.44
C ASP A 184 -10.01 7.76 13.21
N ALA A 185 -8.95 7.86 12.41
CA ALA A 185 -8.97 8.63 11.16
C ALA A 185 -9.90 8.02 10.12
N VAL A 186 -9.83 6.70 9.93
CA VAL A 186 -10.70 5.96 9.01
C VAL A 186 -12.16 6.02 9.47
N GLY A 187 -12.42 5.85 10.78
CA GLY A 187 -13.75 5.96 11.37
C GLY A 187 -14.44 7.28 11.03
N ARG A 188 -13.71 8.40 11.15
CA ARG A 188 -14.24 9.73 10.78
C ARG A 188 -14.57 9.91 9.30
N LEU A 189 -14.06 9.05 8.41
CA LEU A 189 -14.42 9.06 6.99
C LEU A 189 -15.75 8.33 6.69
N TYR A 190 -16.35 7.70 7.71
CA TYR A 190 -17.65 7.01 7.58
C TYR A 190 -18.81 7.84 8.17
N GLY A 191 -18.53 8.87 8.97
CA GLY A 191 -19.48 9.85 9.46
C GLY A 191 -19.67 10.97 8.45
#